data_c26c53c6d9fa93ff43bc75a520e7b421
#
_entry.id   c26c53c6d9fa93ff43bc75a520e7b421
#
_cell.length_a   1.000
_cell.length_b   1.000
_cell.length_c   1.000
_cell.angle_alpha   90.00
_cell.angle_beta   90.00
_cell.angle_gamma   90.00
#
_symmetry.space_group_name_H-M   'P 1'
#
loop_
_entity.id
_entity.type
_entity.pdbx_description
1 polymer ?
#
loop_
_entity_poly.entity_id
_entity_poly.type
_entity_poly.pdbx_seq_one_letter_code
_entity_poly.pdbx_strand_id
1 'polypeptide(L)'
;TTSLEREEVVQIDDYIGPGYAEIGPDCVEAMRMMAELEGIILEPIYTGKALAAVIDHTRKGILSDKDTVLFMHTGGLPELFNYADILKRI
;
A
#
# COMPACT_ATOMS: atom_id res chain seq x y z
N THR A 1 4.32 26.81 15.92
CA THR A 1 4.51 26.01 14.70
C THR A 1 5.45 24.84 14.99
N THR A 2 5.04 23.64 14.66
CA THR A 2 5.87 22.45 14.80
C THR A 2 6.61 22.22 13.51
N SER A 3 7.93 22.00 13.59
CA SER A 3 8.74 21.61 12.45
C SER A 3 9.20 20.18 12.64
N LEU A 4 9.37 19.45 11.51
CA LEU A 4 9.89 18.10 11.50
C LEU A 4 11.38 18.12 11.21
N GLU A 5 12.13 17.35 11.98
CA GLU A 5 13.51 17.07 11.64
C GLU A 5 13.56 15.98 10.58
N ARG A 6 14.61 15.97 9.75
CA ARG A 6 14.73 15.00 8.67
C ARG A 6 14.70 13.56 9.18
N GLU A 7 15.28 13.31 10.34
CA GLU A 7 15.34 11.99 10.95
C GLU A 7 13.99 11.46 11.41
N GLU A 8 13.01 12.33 11.57
CA GLU A 8 11.64 11.94 11.93
C GLU A 8 10.84 11.44 10.74
N VAL A 9 11.36 11.66 9.51
CA VAL A 9 10.71 11.19 8.28
C VAL A 9 11.43 9.92 7.82
N VAL A 10 10.71 8.81 7.81
CA VAL A 10 11.22 7.52 7.36
C VAL A 10 10.75 7.27 5.94
N GLN A 11 11.70 7.02 5.03
CA GLN A 11 11.41 6.66 3.65
C GLN A 11 11.76 5.19 3.44
N ILE A 12 10.80 4.42 2.91
CA ILE A 12 10.96 3.00 2.65
C ILE A 12 10.74 2.76 1.16
N ASP A 13 11.76 2.24 0.47
CA ASP A 13 11.73 2.04 -0.98
C ASP A 13 11.56 0.56 -1.38
N ASP A 14 11.40 -0.34 -0.40
CA ASP A 14 11.41 -1.78 -0.63
C ASP A 14 10.15 -2.31 -1.33
N TYR A 15 9.09 -1.51 -1.45
CA TYR A 15 7.79 -1.95 -1.94
C TYR A 15 7.41 -1.31 -3.28
N ILE A 16 8.37 -0.74 -3.99
CA ILE A 16 8.15 -0.18 -5.33
C ILE A 16 7.79 -1.28 -6.32
N GLY A 17 8.24 -2.49 -6.06
CA GLY A 17 8.05 -3.62 -6.94
C GLY A 17 9.00 -3.55 -8.14
N PRO A 18 8.58 -4.06 -9.33
CA PRO A 18 9.44 -4.07 -10.52
C PRO A 18 9.82 -2.68 -11.01
N GLY A 19 9.04 -1.65 -10.66
CA GLY A 19 9.31 -0.28 -11.04
C GLY A 19 8.06 0.58 -10.99
N TYR A 20 8.17 1.83 -11.39
CA TYR A 20 7.04 2.74 -11.43
C TYR A 20 5.96 2.22 -12.40
N ALA A 21 4.73 2.23 -11.93
CA ALA A 21 3.56 1.75 -12.68
C ALA A 21 3.61 0.26 -13.05
N GLU A 22 4.57 -0.49 -12.53
CA GLU A 22 4.64 -1.95 -12.65
C GLU A 22 4.13 -2.59 -11.37
N ILE A 23 3.33 -3.66 -11.52
CA ILE A 23 2.56 -4.22 -10.42
C ILE A 23 3.10 -5.58 -10.01
N GLY A 24 3.56 -5.68 -8.76
CA GLY A 24 4.03 -6.93 -8.19
C GLY A 24 2.92 -7.70 -7.46
N PRO A 25 3.18 -8.97 -7.10
CA PRO A 25 2.18 -9.83 -6.45
C PRO A 25 1.80 -9.37 -5.04
N ASP A 26 2.69 -8.72 -4.32
CA ASP A 26 2.43 -8.17 -2.99
C ASP A 26 1.41 -7.03 -3.04
N CYS A 27 1.49 -6.20 -4.08
CA CYS A 27 0.52 -5.14 -4.30
C CYS A 27 -0.87 -5.71 -4.61
N VAL A 28 -0.94 -6.75 -5.45
CA VAL A 28 -2.20 -7.42 -5.77
C VAL A 28 -2.82 -8.05 -4.53
N GLU A 29 -2.01 -8.68 -3.70
CA GLU A 29 -2.48 -9.25 -2.42
C GLU A 29 -3.05 -8.16 -1.52
N ALA A 30 -2.36 -7.03 -1.39
CA ALA A 30 -2.81 -5.93 -0.57
C ALA A 30 -4.15 -5.36 -1.05
N MET A 31 -4.30 -5.18 -2.35
CA MET A 31 -5.55 -4.71 -2.94
C MET A 31 -6.70 -5.68 -2.65
N ARG A 32 -6.45 -6.99 -2.80
CA ARG A 32 -7.46 -8.01 -2.51
C ARG A 32 -7.86 -8.02 -1.04
N MET A 33 -6.89 -8.01 -0.15
CA MET A 33 -7.15 -8.04 1.29
C MET A 33 -7.99 -6.84 1.73
N MET A 34 -7.66 -5.65 1.26
CA MET A 34 -8.41 -4.45 1.64
C MET A 34 -9.83 -4.50 1.10
N ALA A 35 -10.02 -4.97 -0.12
CA ALA A 35 -11.35 -5.11 -0.70
C ALA A 35 -12.20 -6.15 0.04
N GLU A 36 -11.62 -7.32 0.33
CA GLU A 36 -12.36 -8.41 0.98
C GLU A 36 -12.65 -8.15 2.45
N LEU A 37 -11.70 -7.58 3.18
CA LEU A 37 -11.81 -7.43 4.63
C LEU A 37 -12.47 -6.12 5.05
N GLU A 38 -12.28 -5.06 4.28
CA GLU A 38 -12.73 -3.72 4.66
C GLU A 38 -13.68 -3.07 3.63
N GLY A 39 -13.86 -3.68 2.47
CA GLY A 39 -14.68 -3.10 1.42
C GLY A 39 -14.10 -1.82 0.83
N ILE A 40 -12.79 -1.62 0.95
CA ILE A 40 -12.11 -0.42 0.46
C ILE A 40 -11.31 -0.79 -0.77
N ILE A 41 -11.47 0.00 -1.83
CA ILE A 41 -10.79 -0.23 -3.10
C ILE A 41 -9.50 0.62 -3.15
N LEU A 42 -8.38 -0.05 -3.38
CA LEU A 42 -7.09 0.60 -3.61
C LEU A 42 -6.74 0.54 -5.09
N GLU A 43 -5.77 1.34 -5.49
CA GLU A 43 -5.25 1.31 -6.85
C GLU A 43 -3.81 0.77 -6.85
N PRO A 44 -3.32 0.24 -7.98
CA PRO A 44 -2.08 -0.54 -7.97
C PRO A 44 -0.79 0.28 -8.00
N ILE A 45 -0.82 1.57 -8.29
CA ILE A 45 0.40 2.37 -8.46
C ILE A 45 0.89 2.90 -7.12
N TYR A 46 0.00 3.45 -6.31
CA TYR A 46 0.38 4.10 -5.05
C TYR A 46 -0.17 3.40 -3.82
N THR A 47 -1.48 3.37 -3.67
CA THR A 47 -2.11 2.92 -2.41
C THR A 47 -1.96 1.42 -2.19
N GLY A 48 -2.01 0.61 -3.24
CA GLY A 48 -1.78 -0.83 -3.13
C GLY A 48 -0.36 -1.15 -2.67
N LYS A 49 0.63 -0.46 -3.24
CA LYS A 49 2.03 -0.65 -2.84
C LYS A 49 2.27 -0.17 -1.42
N ALA A 50 1.65 0.94 -1.02
CA ALA A 50 1.78 1.44 0.34
C ALA A 50 1.16 0.48 1.36
N LEU A 51 0.00 -0.09 1.07
CA LEU A 51 -0.60 -1.06 1.98
C LEU A 51 0.20 -2.36 2.03
N ALA A 52 0.82 -2.77 0.93
CA ALA A 52 1.72 -3.93 0.93
C ALA A 52 2.84 -3.77 1.95
N ALA A 53 3.37 -2.55 2.11
CA ALA A 53 4.37 -2.27 3.14
C ALA A 53 3.82 -2.47 4.55
N VAL A 54 2.60 -2.02 4.82
CA VAL A 54 1.96 -2.20 6.13
C VAL A 54 1.78 -3.69 6.44
N ILE A 55 1.30 -4.46 5.47
CA ILE A 55 1.08 -5.90 5.63
C ILE A 55 2.41 -6.61 5.94
N ASP A 56 3.44 -6.33 5.15
CA ASP A 56 4.73 -6.99 5.32
C ASP A 56 5.40 -6.62 6.65
N HIS A 57 5.37 -5.35 7.03
CA HIS A 57 5.89 -4.90 8.32
C HIS A 57 5.17 -5.54 9.50
N THR A 58 3.87 -5.78 9.36
CA THR A 58 3.09 -6.49 10.38
C THR A 58 3.51 -7.95 10.45
N ARG A 59 3.67 -8.62 9.32
CA ARG A 59 4.10 -10.02 9.26
C ARG A 59 5.52 -10.22 9.81
N LYS A 60 6.39 -9.25 9.62
CA LYS A 60 7.77 -9.28 10.12
C LYS A 60 7.90 -8.88 11.59
N GLY A 61 6.80 -8.47 12.23
CA GLY A 61 6.81 -8.03 13.61
C GLY A 61 7.36 -6.62 13.82
N ILE A 62 7.59 -5.86 12.76
CA ILE A 62 8.00 -4.45 12.88
C ILE A 62 6.83 -3.62 13.42
N LEU A 63 5.62 -3.92 12.93
CA LEU A 63 4.37 -3.40 13.48
C LEU A 63 3.66 -4.52 14.26
N SER A 64 3.03 -4.15 15.38
CA SER A 64 2.31 -5.11 16.22
C SER A 64 0.88 -4.61 16.47
N ASP A 65 0.08 -5.46 17.13
CA ASP A 65 -1.28 -5.13 17.55
C ASP A 65 -1.35 -3.98 18.57
N LYS A 66 -0.20 -3.62 19.15
CA LYS A 66 -0.10 -2.49 20.09
C LYS A 66 0.15 -1.17 19.38
N ASP A 67 0.50 -1.21 18.11
CA ASP A 67 0.74 -0.01 17.31
C ASP A 67 -0.56 0.52 16.72
N THR A 68 -0.63 1.84 16.59
CA THR A 68 -1.70 2.51 15.85
C THR A 68 -1.14 2.96 14.52
N VAL A 69 -1.73 2.46 13.43
CA VAL A 69 -1.29 2.78 12.07
C VAL A 69 -2.35 3.63 11.39
N LEU A 70 -1.94 4.83 10.96
CA LEU A 70 -2.79 5.67 10.12
C LEU A 70 -2.39 5.46 8.67
N PHE A 71 -3.26 4.83 7.90
CA PHE A 71 -3.07 4.65 6.46
C PHE A 71 -3.83 5.74 5.72
N MET A 72 -3.11 6.54 4.94
CA MET A 72 -3.73 7.62 4.18
C MET A 72 -4.06 7.12 2.77
N HIS A 73 -5.34 7.03 2.47
CA HIS A 73 -5.81 6.71 1.12
C HIS A 73 -5.74 7.97 0.28
N THR A 74 -4.80 8.03 -0.65
CA THR A 74 -4.54 9.23 -1.44
C THR A 74 -5.37 9.33 -2.73
N GLY A 75 -6.30 8.41 -2.94
CA GLY A 75 -7.15 8.41 -4.12
C GLY A 75 -6.53 7.61 -5.27
N GLY A 76 -6.68 8.10 -6.50
CA GLY A 76 -6.09 7.46 -7.67
C GLY A 76 -6.92 6.33 -8.27
N LEU A 77 -8.17 6.14 -7.84
CA LEU A 77 -9.02 5.05 -8.34
C LEU A 77 -9.20 5.03 -9.86
N PRO A 78 -9.21 6.18 -10.59
CA PRO A 78 -9.28 6.13 -12.05
C PRO A 78 -8.17 5.30 -12.71
N GLU A 79 -7.02 5.12 -12.05
CA GLU A 79 -5.94 4.27 -12.56
C GLU A 79 -6.36 2.81 -12.72
N LEU A 80 -7.38 2.35 -12.00
CA LEU A 80 -7.87 0.98 -12.15
C LEU A 80 -8.33 0.68 -13.58
N PHE A 81 -8.83 1.67 -14.29
CA PHE A 81 -9.27 1.48 -15.68
C PHE A 81 -8.10 1.18 -16.62
N ASN A 82 -6.90 1.62 -16.27
CA ASN A 82 -5.69 1.33 -17.04
C ASN A 82 -5.11 -0.05 -16.70
N TYR A 83 -5.57 -0.66 -15.61
CA TYR A 83 -5.07 -1.93 -15.10
C TYR A 83 -6.21 -2.93 -14.91
N ALA A 84 -7.12 -2.98 -15.88
CA ALA A 84 -8.29 -3.86 -15.80
C ALA A 84 -7.92 -5.33 -15.55
N ASP A 85 -6.78 -5.79 -16.06
CA ASP A 85 -6.32 -7.16 -15.84
C ASP A 85 -5.99 -7.45 -14.37
N ILE A 86 -5.63 -6.43 -13.59
CA ILE A 86 -5.40 -6.59 -12.15
C ILE A 86 -6.67 -7.01 -11.44
N LEU A 87 -7.81 -6.47 -11.85
CA LEU A 87 -9.10 -6.81 -11.23
C LEU A 87 -9.43 -8.29 -11.39
N LYS A 88 -8.95 -8.93 -12.45
CA LYS A 88 -9.14 -10.37 -12.66
C LYS A 88 -8.25 -11.21 -11.75
N ARG A 89 -7.20 -10.63 -11.20
CA ARG A 89 -6.24 -11.32 -10.31
C ARG A 89 -6.61 -11.18 -8.84
N ILE A 90 -7.50 -10.28 -8.54
CA ILE A 90 -7.95 -10.02 -7.17
C ILE A 90 -8.97 -11.06 -6.67
#